data_0fc38301e6f82337d6f377db9d104f90
#
_entry.id   0fc38301e6f82337d6f377db9d104f90
#
_cell.length_a   1.000
_cell.length_b   1.000
_cell.length_c   1.000
_cell.angle_alpha   90.00
_cell.angle_beta   90.00
_cell.angle_gamma   90.00
#
_symmetry.space_group_name_H-M   'P 1'
#
loop_
_entity.id
_entity.type
_entity.pdbx_description
1 polymer ?
#
loop_
_entity_poly.entity_id
_entity_poly.type
_entity_poly.pdbx_seq_one_letter_code
_entity_poly.pdbx_strand_id
1 'polypeptide(L)'
;MKKSKVKTINPNTISQAELHHHLLSAVAPRPICFASTIDKKGNVNLSPFSFFNVFSSNPPVMVFSPARRGKDNTTKHTYENILEVKETVINIVNYPMVEKMSLSSTEYDKGVNEFIKAGLTQIPSEKVKPPRVGEAPVSFECEVDQVIELGENGGAGNLIITRVILIHMKEKYLDKKGYLETKKLDLVARMGGSWYTRANQDSLFEIPKPGLKKGIGIDALPKEIRDSKILSANNLGRLGNVDKFPSEDKINEIIAKYDLHTESSALKFHQKAKEILNNGTAEHALSVLLYMLKTLK
;
A
#
# COMPACT_ATOMS: atom_id res chain seq x y z
N MET A 1 6.55 30.43 9.44
CA MET A 1 5.58 29.57 8.71
C MET A 1 4.18 30.03 9.07
N LYS A 2 3.31 30.35 8.07
CA LYS A 2 1.88 30.55 8.38
C LYS A 2 1.34 29.24 8.93
N LYS A 3 0.73 29.27 10.14
CA LYS A 3 0.04 28.10 10.69
C LYS A 3 -1.05 27.69 9.71
N SER A 4 -0.97 26.48 9.16
CA SER A 4 -2.06 25.93 8.35
C SER A 4 -3.32 25.84 9.24
N LYS A 5 -4.47 26.25 8.72
CA LYS A 5 -5.74 26.07 9.42
C LYS A 5 -6.04 24.58 9.50
N VAL A 6 -6.32 24.08 10.68
CA VAL A 6 -6.71 22.68 10.93
C VAL A 6 -8.21 22.64 11.17
N LYS A 7 -8.95 21.75 10.48
CA LYS A 7 -10.34 21.40 10.78
C LYS A 7 -10.32 20.19 11.70
N THR A 8 -10.87 20.33 12.90
CA THR A 8 -11.04 19.22 13.86
C THR A 8 -12.49 18.74 13.82
N ILE A 9 -12.69 17.44 13.76
CA ILE A 9 -14.00 16.79 13.65
C ILE A 9 -14.15 15.79 14.81
N ASN A 10 -15.25 15.90 15.55
CA ASN A 10 -15.68 14.85 16.48
C ASN A 10 -16.57 13.86 15.69
N PRO A 11 -16.20 12.57 15.58
CA PRO A 11 -16.97 11.57 14.84
C PRO A 11 -18.44 11.46 15.30
N ASN A 12 -18.74 11.76 16.55
CA ASN A 12 -20.09 11.68 17.12
C ASN A 12 -20.99 12.87 16.73
N THR A 13 -20.45 13.90 16.06
CA THR A 13 -21.20 15.14 15.71
C THR A 13 -21.48 15.26 14.22
N ILE A 14 -21.10 14.28 13.43
CA ILE A 14 -21.32 14.24 11.98
C ILE A 14 -22.09 12.98 11.59
N SER A 15 -22.68 12.98 10.39
CA SER A 15 -23.39 11.81 9.89
C SER A 15 -22.43 10.63 9.60
N GLN A 16 -22.94 9.40 9.67
CA GLN A 16 -22.19 8.20 9.28
C GLN A 16 -21.65 8.30 7.86
N ALA A 17 -22.41 8.86 6.91
CA ALA A 17 -21.98 9.04 5.53
C ALA A 17 -20.80 10.02 5.39
N GLU A 18 -20.83 11.14 6.14
CA GLU A 18 -19.73 12.11 6.18
C GLU A 18 -18.47 11.51 6.83
N LEU A 19 -18.65 10.82 7.95
CA LEU A 19 -17.54 10.10 8.61
C LEU A 19 -16.92 9.07 7.67
N HIS A 20 -17.74 8.25 7.01
CA HIS A 20 -17.29 7.25 6.04
C HIS A 20 -16.47 7.89 4.91
N HIS A 21 -16.96 9.02 4.36
CA HIS A 21 -16.21 9.76 3.33
C HIS A 21 -14.83 10.21 3.82
N HIS A 22 -14.74 10.79 5.03
CA HIS A 22 -13.46 11.22 5.61
C HIS A 22 -12.51 10.05 5.85
N LEU A 23 -12.99 8.95 6.43
CA LEU A 23 -12.17 7.77 6.70
C LEU A 23 -11.62 7.16 5.42
N LEU A 24 -12.45 6.98 4.39
CA LEU A 24 -12.02 6.37 3.13
C LEU A 24 -11.11 7.26 2.30
N SER A 25 -11.21 8.58 2.45
CA SER A 25 -10.31 9.53 1.78
C SER A 25 -8.96 9.65 2.49
N ALA A 26 -8.96 9.56 3.82
CA ALA A 26 -7.74 9.68 4.63
C ALA A 26 -6.93 8.37 4.65
N VAL A 27 -7.60 7.22 4.75
CA VAL A 27 -6.96 5.89 4.76
C VAL A 27 -6.97 5.32 3.34
N ALA A 28 -6.02 5.75 2.54
CA ALA A 28 -5.85 5.36 1.13
C ALA A 28 -4.35 5.45 0.74
N PRO A 29 -3.88 4.69 -0.26
CA PRO A 29 -4.60 3.69 -1.05
C PRO A 29 -4.90 2.40 -0.24
N ARG A 30 -6.04 1.77 -0.49
CA ARG A 30 -6.43 0.50 0.13
C ARG A 30 -6.34 -0.63 -0.87
N PRO A 31 -5.66 -1.75 -0.57
CA PRO A 31 -5.68 -2.94 -1.42
C PRO A 31 -7.10 -3.51 -1.52
N ILE A 32 -7.33 -4.31 -2.54
CA ILE A 32 -8.64 -4.89 -2.81
C ILE A 32 -8.58 -6.40 -2.62
N CYS A 33 -9.39 -6.90 -1.67
CA CYS A 33 -9.72 -8.30 -1.51
C CYS A 33 -10.89 -8.63 -2.44
N PHE A 34 -10.66 -9.41 -3.49
CA PHE A 34 -11.73 -9.92 -4.35
C PHE A 34 -12.06 -11.32 -3.86
N ALA A 35 -13.03 -11.38 -2.93
CA ALA A 35 -13.37 -12.59 -2.19
C ALA A 35 -14.39 -13.43 -2.93
N SER A 36 -14.09 -14.69 -3.19
CA SER A 36 -15.06 -15.69 -3.57
C SER A 36 -15.45 -16.54 -2.35
N THR A 37 -16.72 -16.85 -2.21
CA THR A 37 -17.33 -17.66 -1.16
C THR A 37 -18.42 -18.53 -1.74
N ILE A 38 -18.85 -19.54 -1.00
CA ILE A 38 -20.03 -20.36 -1.34
C ILE A 38 -20.93 -20.50 -0.13
N ASP A 39 -22.22 -20.70 -0.36
CA ASP A 39 -23.15 -21.17 0.66
C ASP A 39 -23.13 -22.72 0.79
N LYS A 40 -23.88 -23.27 1.74
CA LYS A 40 -23.99 -24.73 1.93
C LYS A 40 -24.59 -25.48 0.73
N LYS A 41 -25.30 -24.78 -0.16
CA LYS A 41 -25.88 -25.34 -1.39
C LYS A 41 -24.92 -25.30 -2.57
N GLY A 42 -23.74 -24.67 -2.41
CA GLY A 42 -22.74 -24.49 -3.46
C GLY A 42 -22.98 -23.27 -4.35
N ASN A 43 -23.88 -22.36 -4.01
CA ASN A 43 -24.05 -21.13 -4.74
C ASN A 43 -22.83 -20.21 -4.52
N VAL A 44 -22.19 -19.83 -5.62
CA VAL A 44 -20.98 -19.01 -5.61
C VAL A 44 -21.33 -17.53 -5.50
N ASN A 45 -20.59 -16.81 -4.67
CA ASN A 45 -20.62 -15.34 -4.59
C ASN A 45 -19.20 -14.79 -4.75
N LEU A 46 -19.05 -13.68 -5.48
CA LEU A 46 -17.78 -12.99 -5.73
C LEU A 46 -17.95 -11.49 -5.53
N SER A 47 -17.27 -10.93 -4.53
CA SER A 47 -17.42 -9.51 -4.18
C SER A 47 -16.10 -8.84 -3.75
N PRO A 48 -15.87 -7.57 -4.15
CA PRO A 48 -14.67 -6.84 -3.76
C PRO A 48 -14.84 -6.10 -2.44
N PHE A 49 -13.76 -6.09 -1.63
CA PHE A 49 -13.69 -5.36 -0.36
C PHE A 49 -12.35 -4.62 -0.27
N SER A 50 -12.40 -3.34 0.09
CA SER A 50 -11.18 -2.53 0.30
C SER A 50 -10.86 -2.25 1.77
N PHE A 51 -11.65 -2.75 2.71
CA PHE A 51 -11.21 -2.92 4.09
C PHE A 51 -10.49 -4.26 4.19
N PHE A 52 -9.21 -4.26 3.82
CA PHE A 52 -8.41 -5.47 3.63
C PHE A 52 -6.93 -5.21 3.82
N ASN A 53 -6.25 -6.15 4.49
CA ASN A 53 -4.79 -6.19 4.52
C ASN A 53 -4.25 -7.56 5.00
N VAL A 54 -2.90 -7.73 4.95
CA VAL A 54 -2.13 -8.79 5.61
C VAL A 54 -1.76 -8.32 7.02
N PHE A 55 -1.99 -9.15 8.03
CA PHE A 55 -1.75 -8.80 9.43
C PHE A 55 -0.71 -9.68 10.13
N SER A 56 -0.38 -10.83 9.57
CA SER A 56 0.67 -11.72 10.10
C SER A 56 1.25 -12.58 8.97
N SER A 57 2.53 -12.94 9.09
CA SER A 57 3.20 -13.90 8.22
C SER A 57 3.48 -15.23 8.93
N ASN A 58 3.36 -15.30 10.26
CA ASN A 58 3.50 -16.51 11.03
C ASN A 58 2.58 -16.49 12.28
N PRO A 59 1.39 -17.12 12.20
CA PRO A 59 0.77 -17.72 11.01
C PRO A 59 0.44 -16.69 9.93
N PRO A 60 0.26 -17.11 8.65
CA PRO A 60 -0.09 -16.20 7.56
C PRO A 60 -1.57 -15.80 7.65
N VAL A 61 -1.84 -14.58 8.13
CA VAL A 61 -3.19 -14.08 8.38
C VAL A 61 -3.49 -12.86 7.52
N MET A 62 -4.65 -12.91 6.86
CA MET A 62 -5.28 -11.78 6.19
C MET A 62 -6.62 -11.46 6.84
N VAL A 63 -6.99 -10.18 6.83
CA VAL A 63 -8.29 -9.73 7.34
C VAL A 63 -8.96 -8.85 6.31
N PHE A 64 -10.24 -9.11 6.04
CA PHE A 64 -11.09 -8.21 5.26
C PHE A 64 -12.43 -8.00 5.98
N SER A 65 -13.17 -6.95 5.61
CA SER A 65 -14.39 -6.59 6.33
C SER A 65 -15.52 -6.24 5.36
N PRO A 66 -16.48 -7.16 5.13
CA PRO A 66 -17.77 -6.84 4.54
C PRO A 66 -18.63 -6.06 5.54
N ALA A 67 -18.70 -4.74 5.37
CA ALA A 67 -19.54 -3.90 6.21
C ALA A 67 -21.05 -4.11 5.93
N ARG A 68 -21.88 -3.94 6.95
CA ARG A 68 -23.34 -3.85 6.82
C ARG A 68 -23.72 -2.69 5.90
N ARG A 69 -24.74 -2.86 5.07
CA ARG A 69 -25.18 -1.81 4.13
C ARG A 69 -25.71 -0.60 4.91
N GLY A 70 -25.24 0.59 4.54
CA GLY A 70 -25.65 1.83 5.23
C GLY A 70 -27.12 2.21 4.99
N LYS A 71 -27.72 1.78 3.86
CA LYS A 71 -29.08 2.16 3.46
C LYS A 71 -30.19 1.39 4.19
N ASP A 72 -29.98 0.12 4.50
CA ASP A 72 -31.00 -0.82 4.98
C ASP A 72 -30.50 -1.73 6.11
N ASN A 73 -29.26 -1.57 6.55
CA ASN A 73 -28.61 -2.36 7.59
C ASN A 73 -28.54 -3.87 7.31
N THR A 74 -28.66 -4.28 6.05
CA THR A 74 -28.53 -5.70 5.66
C THR A 74 -27.07 -6.13 5.58
N THR A 75 -26.82 -7.43 5.67
CA THR A 75 -25.49 -8.04 5.53
C THR A 75 -25.15 -8.27 4.06
N LYS A 76 -23.87 -8.51 3.76
CA LYS A 76 -23.41 -8.92 2.43
C LYS A 76 -23.48 -10.44 2.31
N HIS A 77 -23.80 -10.96 1.11
CA HIS A 77 -23.84 -12.41 0.86
C HIS A 77 -22.53 -13.11 1.20
N THR A 78 -21.37 -12.46 0.96
CA THR A 78 -20.05 -12.95 1.39
C THR A 78 -20.00 -13.23 2.88
N TYR A 79 -20.55 -12.34 3.72
CA TYR A 79 -20.58 -12.53 5.17
C TYR A 79 -21.48 -13.71 5.54
N GLU A 80 -22.66 -13.80 4.95
CA GLU A 80 -23.63 -14.90 5.18
C GLU A 80 -23.02 -16.26 4.79
N ASN A 81 -22.40 -16.33 3.60
CA ASN A 81 -21.73 -17.54 3.12
C ASN A 81 -20.59 -17.99 4.07
N ILE A 82 -19.80 -17.05 4.58
CA ILE A 82 -18.70 -17.34 5.51
C ILE A 82 -19.22 -17.91 6.85
N LEU A 83 -20.39 -17.47 7.31
CA LEU A 83 -20.99 -18.07 8.51
C LEU A 83 -21.43 -19.52 8.26
N GLU A 84 -21.81 -19.87 7.03
CA GLU A 84 -22.21 -21.21 6.65
C GLU A 84 -21.03 -22.11 6.29
N VAL A 85 -20.07 -21.58 5.53
CA VAL A 85 -18.87 -22.27 5.02
C VAL A 85 -17.65 -21.43 5.37
N LYS A 86 -16.84 -21.95 6.30
CA LYS A 86 -15.66 -21.25 6.87
C LYS A 86 -14.47 -21.25 5.91
N GLU A 87 -14.71 -20.99 4.63
CA GLU A 87 -13.72 -21.01 3.57
C GLU A 87 -13.91 -19.81 2.64
N THR A 88 -12.81 -19.27 2.12
CA THR A 88 -12.84 -18.20 1.12
C THR A 88 -11.59 -18.24 0.24
N VAL A 89 -11.67 -17.71 -0.98
CA VAL A 89 -10.49 -17.40 -1.78
C VAL A 89 -10.36 -15.89 -1.93
N ILE A 90 -9.23 -15.36 -1.56
CA ILE A 90 -8.87 -13.95 -1.74
C ILE A 90 -8.06 -13.82 -3.02
N ASN A 91 -8.63 -13.16 -4.02
CA ASN A 91 -7.97 -12.90 -5.30
C ASN A 91 -7.48 -11.46 -5.33
N ILE A 92 -6.25 -11.24 -5.78
CA ILE A 92 -5.66 -9.90 -5.90
C ILE A 92 -6.08 -9.27 -7.22
N VAL A 93 -6.46 -8.00 -7.18
CA VAL A 93 -6.95 -7.25 -8.34
C VAL A 93 -5.83 -6.43 -8.96
N ASN A 94 -5.66 -6.57 -10.27
CA ASN A 94 -4.79 -5.73 -11.07
C ASN A 94 -5.57 -4.94 -12.13
N TYR A 95 -4.90 -4.02 -12.81
CA TYR A 95 -5.54 -3.11 -13.75
C TYR A 95 -6.32 -3.80 -14.87
N PRO A 96 -5.84 -4.88 -15.53
CA PRO A 96 -6.59 -5.53 -16.61
C PRO A 96 -7.96 -6.10 -16.23
N MET A 97 -8.25 -6.30 -14.94
CA MET A 97 -9.54 -6.85 -14.48
C MET A 97 -10.37 -5.88 -13.63
N VAL A 98 -9.92 -4.64 -13.45
CA VAL A 98 -10.52 -3.69 -12.48
C VAL A 98 -11.98 -3.37 -12.80
N GLU A 99 -12.36 -3.20 -14.07
CA GLU A 99 -13.74 -2.91 -14.48
C GLU A 99 -14.66 -4.12 -14.26
N LYS A 100 -14.18 -5.34 -14.54
CA LYS A 100 -14.93 -6.57 -14.25
C LYS A 100 -15.13 -6.75 -12.73
N MET A 101 -14.10 -6.48 -11.94
CA MET A 101 -14.21 -6.48 -10.48
C MET A 101 -15.20 -5.40 -10.01
N SER A 102 -15.17 -4.20 -10.58
CA SER A 102 -16.14 -3.14 -10.27
C SER A 102 -17.58 -3.57 -10.55
N LEU A 103 -17.82 -4.20 -11.69
CA LEU A 103 -19.13 -4.74 -12.05
C LEU A 103 -19.63 -5.78 -11.05
N SER A 104 -18.75 -6.63 -10.51
CA SER A 104 -19.10 -7.63 -9.48
C SER A 104 -19.51 -6.99 -8.13
N SER A 105 -19.30 -5.68 -7.93
CA SER A 105 -19.74 -4.97 -6.73
C SER A 105 -21.23 -4.60 -6.75
N THR A 106 -21.91 -4.83 -7.88
CA THR A 106 -23.36 -4.62 -8.03
C THR A 106 -24.12 -5.46 -7.01
N GLU A 107 -25.16 -4.87 -6.42
CA GLU A 107 -26.02 -5.57 -5.46
C GLU A 107 -27.01 -6.48 -6.21
N TYR A 108 -26.53 -7.62 -6.68
CA TYR A 108 -27.37 -8.66 -7.26
C TYR A 108 -28.14 -9.41 -6.17
N ASP A 109 -29.23 -10.06 -6.57
CA ASP A 109 -30.03 -10.92 -5.70
C ASP A 109 -29.21 -12.13 -5.21
N LYS A 110 -29.61 -12.68 -4.06
CA LYS A 110 -28.97 -13.88 -3.50
C LYS A 110 -29.04 -15.06 -4.49
N GLY A 111 -27.91 -15.73 -4.68
CA GLY A 111 -27.76 -16.85 -5.61
C GLY A 111 -27.36 -16.45 -7.03
N VAL A 112 -27.29 -15.16 -7.35
CA VAL A 112 -26.68 -14.69 -8.60
C VAL A 112 -25.18 -14.86 -8.52
N ASN A 113 -24.58 -15.47 -9.56
CA ASN A 113 -23.14 -15.71 -9.63
C ASN A 113 -22.44 -14.54 -10.35
N GLU A 114 -21.69 -13.74 -9.62
CA GLU A 114 -21.01 -12.54 -10.15
C GLU A 114 -19.87 -12.88 -11.11
N PHE A 115 -19.28 -14.09 -11.05
CA PHE A 115 -18.32 -14.52 -12.09
C PHE A 115 -18.97 -14.48 -13.47
N ILE A 116 -20.20 -15.00 -13.60
CA ILE A 116 -20.95 -15.02 -14.86
C ILE A 116 -21.29 -13.59 -15.28
N LYS A 117 -21.78 -12.78 -14.33
CA LYS A 117 -22.17 -11.37 -14.61
C LYS A 117 -20.99 -10.52 -15.08
N ALA A 118 -19.82 -10.74 -14.52
CA ALA A 118 -18.61 -9.99 -14.87
C ALA A 118 -17.79 -10.64 -15.99
N GLY A 119 -18.20 -11.81 -16.50
CA GLY A 119 -17.44 -12.54 -17.51
C GLY A 119 -16.05 -12.94 -17.02
N LEU A 120 -15.96 -13.40 -15.75
CA LEU A 120 -14.74 -13.89 -15.12
C LEU A 120 -14.71 -15.43 -15.13
N THR A 121 -13.51 -15.99 -15.18
CA THR A 121 -13.32 -17.44 -15.25
C THR A 121 -13.24 -18.03 -13.84
N GLN A 122 -14.11 -19.02 -13.56
CA GLN A 122 -14.00 -19.81 -12.34
C GLN A 122 -12.95 -20.91 -12.52
N ILE A 123 -11.94 -20.92 -11.66
CA ILE A 123 -10.94 -22.00 -11.59
C ILE A 123 -11.18 -22.76 -10.28
N PRO A 124 -11.31 -24.07 -10.29
CA PRO A 124 -11.45 -24.86 -9.04
C PRO A 124 -10.26 -24.60 -8.10
N SER A 125 -10.55 -24.50 -6.82
CA SER A 125 -9.54 -24.46 -5.77
C SER A 125 -9.04 -25.88 -5.44
N GLU A 126 -7.91 -25.99 -4.75
CA GLU A 126 -7.28 -27.26 -4.41
C GLU A 126 -7.60 -27.72 -2.96
N LYS A 127 -7.75 -26.77 -2.06
CA LYS A 127 -7.92 -27.03 -0.61
C LYS A 127 -9.25 -26.54 -0.07
N VAL A 128 -9.89 -25.57 -0.72
CA VAL A 128 -11.18 -25.01 -0.31
C VAL A 128 -12.22 -25.12 -1.42
N LYS A 129 -13.49 -25.00 -1.07
CA LYS A 129 -14.60 -25.13 -2.03
C LYS A 129 -14.81 -23.90 -2.93
N PRO A 130 -14.72 -22.65 -2.43
CA PRO A 130 -14.89 -21.46 -3.27
C PRO A 130 -13.88 -21.43 -4.41
N PRO A 131 -14.31 -21.09 -5.66
CA PRO A 131 -13.41 -21.07 -6.81
C PRO A 131 -12.48 -19.85 -6.80
N ARG A 132 -11.33 -19.98 -7.45
CA ARG A 132 -10.39 -18.88 -7.76
C ARG A 132 -10.86 -18.09 -8.97
N VAL A 133 -10.46 -16.81 -9.05
CA VAL A 133 -10.64 -15.98 -10.25
C VAL A 133 -9.50 -16.25 -11.24
N GLY A 134 -9.83 -16.78 -12.40
CA GLY A 134 -8.85 -17.16 -13.43
C GLY A 134 -8.00 -15.99 -13.95
N GLU A 135 -8.52 -14.77 -13.94
CA GLU A 135 -7.81 -13.56 -14.38
C GLU A 135 -6.83 -13.02 -13.32
N ALA A 136 -7.06 -13.28 -12.03
CA ALA A 136 -6.24 -12.74 -10.94
C ALA A 136 -4.75 -13.12 -11.06
N PRO A 137 -3.82 -12.20 -10.76
CA PRO A 137 -2.38 -12.50 -10.76
C PRO A 137 -1.97 -13.44 -9.61
N VAL A 138 -2.66 -13.32 -8.48
CA VAL A 138 -2.44 -14.11 -7.27
C VAL A 138 -3.78 -14.45 -6.63
N SER A 139 -3.92 -15.68 -6.15
CA SER A 139 -5.07 -16.14 -5.36
C SER A 139 -4.59 -16.85 -4.10
N PHE A 140 -5.26 -16.60 -2.99
CA PHE A 140 -4.99 -17.20 -1.69
C PHE A 140 -6.19 -18.04 -1.28
N GLU A 141 -6.03 -19.35 -1.11
CA GLU A 141 -7.03 -20.20 -0.50
C GLU A 141 -6.91 -20.07 1.02
N CYS A 142 -8.04 -19.80 1.66
CA CYS A 142 -8.07 -19.44 3.07
C CYS A 142 -9.14 -20.19 3.85
N GLU A 143 -8.80 -20.61 5.07
CA GLU A 143 -9.75 -20.98 6.11
C GLU A 143 -10.09 -19.75 6.96
N VAL A 144 -11.35 -19.65 7.38
CA VAL A 144 -11.81 -18.56 8.26
C VAL A 144 -11.63 -18.99 9.71
N ASP A 145 -10.67 -18.39 10.39
CA ASP A 145 -10.40 -18.65 11.80
C ASP A 145 -11.44 -18.00 12.71
N GLN A 146 -11.81 -16.73 12.41
CA GLN A 146 -12.73 -15.96 13.26
C GLN A 146 -13.53 -14.93 12.47
N VAL A 147 -14.75 -14.65 12.91
CA VAL A 147 -15.58 -13.53 12.48
C VAL A 147 -15.86 -12.65 13.69
N ILE A 148 -15.52 -11.35 13.62
CA ILE A 148 -15.75 -10.38 14.69
C ILE A 148 -16.65 -9.27 14.17
N GLU A 149 -17.86 -9.18 14.70
CA GLU A 149 -18.80 -8.11 14.41
C GLU A 149 -18.44 -6.87 15.24
N LEU A 150 -18.22 -5.73 14.57
CA LEU A 150 -17.82 -4.48 15.21
C LEU A 150 -19.02 -3.63 15.66
N GLY A 151 -20.22 -4.03 15.28
CA GLY A 151 -21.47 -3.35 15.63
C GLY A 151 -22.66 -3.88 14.82
N GLU A 152 -23.85 -3.41 15.19
CA GLU A 152 -25.13 -3.90 14.65
C GLU A 152 -25.78 -2.96 13.65
N ASN A 153 -25.27 -1.72 13.51
CA ASN A 153 -25.87 -0.69 12.68
C ASN A 153 -25.25 -0.63 11.28
N GLY A 154 -25.95 0.00 10.34
CA GLY A 154 -25.47 0.23 8.97
C GLY A 154 -24.10 0.91 8.94
N GLY A 155 -23.20 0.37 8.14
CA GLY A 155 -21.79 0.79 8.08
C GLY A 155 -20.87 0.06 9.06
N ALA A 156 -21.39 -0.71 10.02
CA ALA A 156 -20.58 -1.53 10.92
C ALA A 156 -19.83 -2.62 10.13
N GLY A 157 -18.53 -2.77 10.41
CA GLY A 157 -17.68 -3.79 9.81
C GLY A 157 -17.86 -5.16 10.46
N ASN A 158 -17.61 -6.21 9.67
CA ASN A 158 -17.51 -7.57 10.16
C ASN A 158 -16.11 -8.09 9.80
N LEU A 159 -15.19 -8.14 10.76
CA LEU A 159 -13.83 -8.60 10.49
C LEU A 159 -13.84 -10.10 10.21
N ILE A 160 -13.43 -10.47 9.03
CA ILE A 160 -13.19 -11.85 8.64
C ILE A 160 -11.69 -12.13 8.75
N ILE A 161 -11.31 -12.85 9.80
CA ILE A 161 -9.92 -13.24 10.05
C ILE A 161 -9.68 -14.57 9.36
N THR A 162 -8.78 -14.59 8.39
CA THR A 162 -8.51 -15.77 7.56
C THR A 162 -7.07 -16.20 7.67
N ARG A 163 -6.83 -17.51 7.68
CA ARG A 163 -5.51 -18.11 7.58
C ARG A 163 -5.29 -18.60 6.15
N VAL A 164 -4.22 -18.14 5.53
CA VAL A 164 -3.81 -18.61 4.20
C VAL A 164 -3.27 -20.02 4.31
N ILE A 165 -3.81 -20.95 3.51
CA ILE A 165 -3.41 -22.36 3.48
C ILE A 165 -2.77 -22.78 2.15
N LEU A 166 -3.03 -22.01 1.06
CA LEU A 166 -2.40 -22.23 -0.23
C LEU A 166 -2.32 -20.93 -1.01
N ILE A 167 -1.26 -20.74 -1.80
CA ILE A 167 -1.04 -19.55 -2.63
C ILE A 167 -0.82 -19.99 -4.07
N HIS A 168 -1.59 -19.40 -4.98
CA HIS A 168 -1.44 -19.56 -6.43
C HIS A 168 -0.92 -18.27 -7.03
N MET A 169 0.21 -18.33 -7.73
CA MET A 169 0.84 -17.20 -8.39
C MET A 169 1.05 -17.52 -9.87
N LYS A 170 0.65 -16.63 -10.77
CA LYS A 170 0.93 -16.83 -12.19
C LYS A 170 2.39 -16.51 -12.47
N GLU A 171 3.10 -17.43 -13.13
CA GLU A 171 4.54 -17.36 -13.41
C GLU A 171 4.97 -16.08 -14.13
N LYS A 172 4.12 -15.54 -15.02
CA LYS A 172 4.42 -14.29 -15.75
C LYS A 172 4.62 -13.07 -14.84
N TYR A 173 4.18 -13.14 -13.58
CA TYR A 173 4.35 -12.07 -12.59
C TYR A 173 5.53 -12.30 -11.65
N LEU A 174 6.28 -13.40 -11.85
CA LEU A 174 7.44 -13.74 -11.05
C LEU A 174 8.73 -13.17 -11.65
N ASP A 175 9.69 -12.91 -10.79
CA ASP A 175 11.07 -12.64 -11.17
C ASP A 175 11.85 -13.96 -11.40
N LYS A 176 13.13 -13.85 -11.76
CA LYS A 176 14.01 -15.00 -12.00
C LYS A 176 14.27 -15.88 -10.76
N LYS A 177 13.95 -15.36 -9.56
CA LYS A 177 14.09 -16.08 -8.28
C LYS A 177 12.78 -16.71 -7.80
N GLY A 178 11.67 -16.53 -8.56
CA GLY A 178 10.36 -17.03 -8.20
C GLY A 178 9.57 -16.14 -7.25
N TYR A 179 9.99 -14.88 -7.01
CA TYR A 179 9.24 -13.91 -6.22
C TYR A 179 8.35 -13.04 -7.09
N LEU A 180 7.22 -12.58 -6.52
CA LEU A 180 6.35 -11.62 -7.20
C LEU A 180 7.09 -10.31 -7.48
N GLU A 181 7.13 -9.91 -8.75
CA GLU A 181 7.76 -8.67 -9.19
C GLU A 181 6.75 -7.53 -9.17
N THR A 182 6.92 -6.57 -8.24
CA THR A 182 5.99 -5.46 -8.02
C THR A 182 5.63 -4.71 -9.30
N LYS A 183 6.62 -4.46 -10.18
CA LYS A 183 6.41 -3.72 -11.43
C LYS A 183 5.58 -4.47 -12.46
N LYS A 184 5.56 -5.81 -12.41
CA LYS A 184 4.77 -6.66 -13.32
C LYS A 184 3.33 -6.83 -12.88
N LEU A 185 3.05 -6.72 -11.57
CA LEU A 185 1.72 -6.99 -11.01
C LEU A 185 0.66 -6.00 -11.49
N ASP A 186 1.04 -4.75 -11.73
CA ASP A 186 0.14 -3.69 -12.20
C ASP A 186 -1.10 -3.54 -11.31
N LEU A 187 -0.86 -3.50 -9.99
CA LEU A 187 -1.92 -3.51 -8.97
C LEU A 187 -2.74 -2.23 -9.01
N VAL A 188 -3.98 -2.35 -8.57
CA VAL A 188 -4.87 -1.21 -8.33
C VAL A 188 -5.29 -1.17 -6.86
N ALA A 189 -5.58 0.04 -6.37
CA ALA A 189 -6.08 0.23 -5.02
C ALA A 189 -7.17 1.31 -4.99
N ARG A 190 -8.10 1.18 -4.02
CA ARG A 190 -9.17 2.16 -3.80
C ARG A 190 -8.65 3.40 -3.10
N MET A 191 -9.12 4.55 -3.59
CA MET A 191 -8.95 5.85 -2.98
C MET A 191 -10.27 6.34 -2.36
N GLY A 192 -10.41 7.61 -2.08
CA GLY A 192 -11.66 8.23 -1.68
C GLY A 192 -12.68 8.30 -2.83
N GLY A 193 -13.97 8.28 -2.52
CA GLY A 193 -15.04 8.37 -3.50
C GLY A 193 -14.96 7.27 -4.56
N SER A 194 -15.01 7.63 -5.84
CA SER A 194 -14.92 6.71 -6.98
C SER A 194 -13.51 6.54 -7.53
N TRP A 195 -12.49 7.13 -6.89
CA TRP A 195 -11.13 7.09 -7.38
C TRP A 195 -10.41 5.77 -7.08
N TYR A 196 -9.54 5.39 -8.00
CA TYR A 196 -8.56 4.31 -7.87
C TYR A 196 -7.17 4.87 -8.15
N THR A 197 -6.14 4.21 -7.63
CA THR A 197 -4.75 4.40 -8.06
C THR A 197 -4.26 3.14 -8.73
N ARG A 198 -3.30 3.28 -9.63
CA ARG A 198 -2.64 2.19 -10.36
C ARG A 198 -1.16 2.21 -10.02
N ALA A 199 -0.65 1.10 -9.48
CA ALA A 199 0.74 0.97 -9.07
C ALA A 199 1.60 0.50 -10.25
N ASN A 200 1.98 1.44 -11.13
CA ASN A 200 2.85 1.17 -12.29
C ASN A 200 3.76 2.36 -12.60
N GLN A 201 4.81 2.10 -13.40
CA GLN A 201 5.73 3.13 -13.95
C GLN A 201 6.12 4.20 -12.90
N ASP A 202 5.87 5.47 -13.20
CA ASP A 202 6.25 6.63 -12.37
C ASP A 202 5.50 6.75 -11.04
N SER A 203 4.43 5.96 -10.85
CA SER A 203 3.76 5.87 -9.56
C SER A 203 4.54 5.03 -8.54
N LEU A 204 5.51 4.23 -8.99
CA LEU A 204 6.37 3.41 -8.16
C LEU A 204 7.72 4.09 -7.96
N PHE A 205 8.12 4.24 -6.71
CA PHE A 205 9.45 4.71 -6.34
C PHE A 205 10.01 3.85 -5.22
N GLU A 206 11.33 3.71 -5.21
CA GLU A 206 12.02 2.90 -4.22
C GLU A 206 12.56 3.78 -3.08
N ILE A 207 12.31 3.36 -1.85
CA ILE A 207 12.94 3.93 -0.66
C ILE A 207 13.77 2.82 -0.02
N PRO A 208 15.12 2.93 -0.04
CA PRO A 208 15.98 1.98 0.66
C PRO A 208 15.64 1.94 2.15
N LYS A 209 15.41 0.75 2.68
CA LYS A 209 15.16 0.60 4.12
C LYS A 209 16.44 0.90 4.90
N PRO A 210 16.36 1.47 6.12
CA PRO A 210 17.52 1.74 6.98
C PRO A 210 18.37 0.50 7.31
N GLY A 211 17.86 -0.72 7.10
CA GLY A 211 18.61 -1.95 7.38
C GLY A 211 18.91 -2.14 8.87
N LEU A 212 20.05 -2.82 9.17
CA LEU A 212 20.52 -3.07 10.55
C LEU A 212 21.36 -1.91 11.10
N LYS A 213 21.79 -0.96 10.27
CA LYS A 213 22.62 0.16 10.65
C LYS A 213 21.75 1.33 11.11
N LYS A 214 22.16 2.01 12.16
CA LYS A 214 21.49 3.19 12.68
C LYS A 214 21.97 4.41 11.89
N GLY A 215 21.07 5.13 11.21
CA GLY A 215 21.41 6.40 10.59
C GLY A 215 21.78 7.45 11.64
N ILE A 216 22.59 8.45 11.23
CA ILE A 216 23.04 9.55 12.12
C ILE A 216 21.87 10.41 12.66
N GLY A 217 20.71 10.39 11.99
CA GLY A 217 19.56 11.23 12.31
C GLY A 217 19.66 12.63 11.69
N ILE A 218 18.52 13.29 11.53
CA ILE A 218 18.46 14.69 11.05
C ILE A 218 19.01 15.64 12.11
N ASP A 219 18.86 15.32 13.38
CA ASP A 219 19.32 16.09 14.53
C ASP A 219 20.86 16.22 14.57
N ALA A 220 21.59 15.20 14.11
CA ALA A 220 23.05 15.24 14.01
C ALA A 220 23.55 16.07 12.81
N LEU A 221 22.72 16.37 11.81
CA LEU A 221 23.15 17.20 10.69
C LEU A 221 23.45 18.64 11.16
N PRO A 222 24.51 19.30 10.64
CA PRO A 222 24.78 20.70 10.90
C PRO A 222 23.57 21.61 10.62
N LYS A 223 23.45 22.67 11.42
CA LYS A 223 22.29 23.59 11.34
C LYS A 223 22.10 24.17 9.95
N GLU A 224 23.15 24.55 9.28
CA GLU A 224 23.15 25.14 7.93
C GLU A 224 22.56 24.18 6.89
N ILE A 225 22.77 22.87 7.08
CA ILE A 225 22.15 21.83 6.23
C ILE A 225 20.69 21.66 6.60
N ARG A 226 20.35 21.58 7.88
CA ARG A 226 18.97 21.41 8.36
C ARG A 226 18.05 22.57 7.95
N ASP A 227 18.58 23.79 7.99
CA ASP A 227 17.83 25.01 7.70
C ASP A 227 17.85 25.39 6.20
N SER A 228 18.36 24.49 5.33
CA SER A 228 18.41 24.70 3.88
C SER A 228 17.05 25.07 3.29
N LYS A 229 17.04 26.11 2.44
CA LYS A 229 15.84 26.49 1.66
C LYS A 229 15.70 25.68 0.35
N ILE A 230 16.71 24.89 0.02
CA ILE A 230 16.81 24.12 -1.23
C ILE A 230 16.45 22.65 -1.01
N LEU A 231 16.91 22.07 0.12
CA LEU A 231 16.64 20.68 0.46
C LEU A 231 15.21 20.53 1.00
N SER A 232 14.51 19.52 0.51
CA SER A 232 13.19 19.13 1.03
C SER A 232 13.32 18.33 2.32
N ALA A 233 12.21 18.15 3.05
CA ALA A 233 12.15 17.26 4.20
C ALA A 233 12.59 15.81 3.85
N ASN A 234 12.22 15.31 2.67
CA ASN A 234 12.66 14.00 2.18
C ASN A 234 14.17 13.95 1.93
N ASN A 235 14.77 15.04 1.41
CA ASN A 235 16.21 15.13 1.24
C ASN A 235 16.93 15.05 2.59
N LEU A 236 16.46 15.78 3.59
CA LEU A 236 17.00 15.72 4.96
C LEU A 236 16.85 14.32 5.58
N GLY A 237 15.71 13.68 5.39
CA GLY A 237 15.49 12.28 5.82
C GLY A 237 16.49 11.31 5.20
N ARG A 238 16.78 11.44 3.88
CA ARG A 238 17.81 10.63 3.20
C ARG A 238 19.21 10.90 3.74
N LEU A 239 19.57 12.16 3.99
CA LEU A 239 20.87 12.52 4.60
C LEU A 239 21.00 11.96 6.01
N GLY A 240 19.96 12.06 6.83
CA GLY A 240 19.95 11.51 8.19
C GLY A 240 20.00 9.99 8.27
N ASN A 241 19.72 9.29 7.15
CA ASN A 241 19.80 7.83 7.08
C ASN A 241 21.20 7.29 6.74
N VAL A 242 22.22 8.15 6.58
CA VAL A 242 23.63 7.75 6.40
C VAL A 242 24.15 7.18 7.72
N ASP A 243 24.87 6.07 7.68
CA ASP A 243 25.35 5.36 8.88
C ASP A 243 26.32 6.20 9.75
N LYS A 244 27.17 6.96 9.09
CA LYS A 244 28.20 7.81 9.71
C LYS A 244 28.56 8.98 8.79
N PHE A 245 29.13 10.01 9.35
CA PHE A 245 29.69 11.11 8.56
C PHE A 245 30.82 10.60 7.66
N PRO A 246 30.90 11.06 6.38
CA PRO A 246 32.01 10.74 5.49
C PRO A 246 33.34 11.19 6.06
N SER A 247 34.40 10.40 5.83
CA SER A 247 35.79 10.81 6.17
C SER A 247 36.26 11.94 5.26
N GLU A 248 37.32 12.64 5.69
CA GLU A 248 37.98 13.71 4.91
C GLU A 248 38.37 13.21 3.51
N ASP A 249 39.01 12.03 3.44
CA ASP A 249 39.44 11.46 2.16
C ASP A 249 38.25 11.22 1.24
N LYS A 250 37.11 10.73 1.80
CA LYS A 250 35.90 10.52 1.04
C LYS A 250 35.27 11.83 0.57
N ILE A 251 35.27 12.84 1.41
CA ILE A 251 34.82 14.19 1.03
C ILE A 251 35.63 14.69 -0.15
N ASN A 252 36.99 14.65 -0.05
CA ASN A 252 37.88 15.12 -1.11
C ASN A 252 37.69 14.34 -2.44
N GLU A 253 37.55 13.01 -2.36
CA GLU A 253 37.24 12.16 -3.50
C GLU A 253 35.94 12.62 -4.22
N ILE A 254 34.89 12.88 -3.44
CA ILE A 254 33.59 13.28 -3.99
C ILE A 254 33.62 14.68 -4.58
N ILE A 255 34.34 15.61 -3.96
CA ILE A 255 34.53 16.98 -4.49
C ILE A 255 35.27 16.94 -5.81
N ALA A 256 36.33 16.15 -5.92
CA ALA A 256 37.06 15.95 -7.17
C ALA A 256 36.16 15.31 -8.25
N LYS A 257 35.38 14.29 -7.89
CA LYS A 257 34.45 13.61 -8.81
C LYS A 257 33.43 14.55 -9.44
N TYR A 258 32.96 15.56 -8.71
CA TYR A 258 31.94 16.50 -9.18
C TYR A 258 32.52 17.85 -9.59
N ASP A 259 33.84 18.00 -9.60
CA ASP A 259 34.59 19.23 -9.95
C ASP A 259 34.09 20.47 -9.18
N LEU A 260 34.06 20.36 -7.84
CA LEU A 260 33.54 21.40 -6.97
C LEU A 260 34.61 22.17 -6.18
N HIS A 261 35.89 21.98 -6.50
CA HIS A 261 37.01 22.63 -5.79
C HIS A 261 37.00 24.16 -5.88
N THR A 262 36.50 24.70 -6.98
CA THR A 262 36.44 26.15 -7.24
C THR A 262 35.09 26.80 -6.93
N GLU A 263 34.11 25.98 -6.49
CA GLU A 263 32.76 26.48 -6.20
C GLU A 263 32.77 27.27 -4.87
N SER A 264 32.22 28.48 -4.90
CA SER A 264 32.17 29.42 -3.77
C SER A 264 30.74 29.79 -3.35
N SER A 265 29.74 29.21 -3.96
CA SER A 265 28.32 29.51 -3.68
C SER A 265 27.66 28.42 -2.85
N ALA A 266 27.28 28.75 -1.61
CA ALA A 266 26.50 27.82 -0.75
C ALA A 266 25.21 27.35 -1.45
N LEU A 267 24.55 28.23 -2.21
CA LEU A 267 23.35 27.88 -2.98
C LEU A 267 23.62 26.74 -3.97
N LYS A 268 24.73 26.84 -4.72
CA LYS A 268 25.09 25.83 -5.71
C LYS A 268 25.49 24.48 -5.06
N PHE A 269 26.15 24.49 -3.91
CA PHE A 269 26.43 23.27 -3.14
C PHE A 269 25.12 22.59 -2.71
N HIS A 270 24.14 23.33 -2.19
CA HIS A 270 22.84 22.77 -1.85
C HIS A 270 22.06 22.24 -3.07
N GLN A 271 22.12 22.95 -4.21
CA GLN A 271 21.51 22.48 -5.46
C GLN A 271 22.17 21.20 -5.95
N LYS A 272 23.51 21.13 -5.93
CA LYS A 272 24.27 19.93 -6.33
C LYS A 272 23.99 18.74 -5.42
N ALA A 273 23.95 18.96 -4.11
CA ALA A 273 23.56 17.90 -3.16
C ALA A 273 22.14 17.37 -3.42
N LYS A 274 21.19 18.25 -3.74
CA LYS A 274 19.82 17.86 -4.12
C LYS A 274 19.79 17.04 -5.42
N GLU A 275 20.56 17.42 -6.43
CA GLU A 275 20.73 16.67 -7.68
C GLU A 275 21.29 15.27 -7.39
N ILE A 276 22.35 15.18 -6.60
CA ILE A 276 22.97 13.90 -6.19
C ILE A 276 21.96 13.03 -5.43
N LEU A 277 21.15 13.60 -4.55
CA LEU A 277 20.11 12.85 -3.85
C LEU A 277 19.05 12.25 -4.79
N ASN A 278 18.78 12.87 -5.94
CA ASN A 278 17.84 12.31 -6.91
C ASN A 278 18.41 11.10 -7.66
N ASN A 279 19.71 11.12 -8.00
CA ASN A 279 20.33 10.18 -8.95
C ASN A 279 21.51 9.39 -8.36
N GLY A 280 21.87 9.64 -7.10
CA GLY A 280 23.07 9.10 -6.45
C GLY A 280 22.84 8.70 -4.97
N THR A 281 23.94 8.68 -4.20
CA THR A 281 23.92 8.26 -2.81
C THR A 281 23.82 9.44 -1.85
N ALA A 282 23.19 9.23 -0.68
CA ALA A 282 23.09 10.23 0.37
C ALA A 282 24.47 10.58 0.96
N GLU A 283 25.43 9.63 0.98
CA GLU A 283 26.80 9.86 1.44
C GLU A 283 27.52 10.89 0.54
N HIS A 284 27.39 10.79 -0.78
CA HIS A 284 27.97 11.77 -1.72
C HIS A 284 27.36 13.16 -1.51
N ALA A 285 26.05 13.25 -1.37
CA ALA A 285 25.38 14.53 -1.13
C ALA A 285 25.79 15.16 0.21
N LEU A 286 25.94 14.33 1.25
CA LEU A 286 26.44 14.78 2.57
C LEU A 286 27.89 15.26 2.48
N SER A 287 28.78 14.56 1.72
CA SER A 287 30.15 14.97 1.49
C SER A 287 30.23 16.36 0.86
N VAL A 288 29.41 16.64 -0.16
CA VAL A 288 29.34 17.96 -0.80
C VAL A 288 28.92 19.07 0.16
N LEU A 289 27.93 18.80 1.02
CA LEU A 289 27.44 19.76 2.01
C LEU A 289 28.45 20.00 3.14
N LEU A 290 29.14 18.97 3.59
CA LEU A 290 30.19 19.11 4.61
C LEU A 290 31.41 19.87 4.09
N TYR A 291 31.80 19.66 2.84
CA TYR A 291 32.86 20.44 2.20
C TYR A 291 32.49 21.93 2.14
N MET A 292 31.27 22.26 1.72
CA MET A 292 30.77 23.64 1.73
C MET A 292 30.96 24.30 3.11
N LEU A 293 30.60 23.60 4.20
CA LEU A 293 30.73 24.17 5.56
C LEU A 293 32.16 24.43 5.98
N LYS A 294 33.14 23.77 5.37
CA LYS A 294 34.57 23.98 5.64
C LYS A 294 35.17 25.13 4.84
N THR A 295 34.70 25.29 3.61
CA THR A 295 35.29 26.24 2.64
C THR A 295 34.61 27.61 2.62
N LEU A 296 33.37 27.71 3.10
CA LEU A 296 32.58 28.96 3.07
C LEU A 296 32.35 29.56 4.47
N LYS A 297 33.26 29.27 5.41
CA LYS A 297 33.29 29.93 6.74
C LYS A 297 33.77 31.34 6.67
#